data_44d58efc47da4cc14c0dba6455f2fb17
#
_entry.id   44d58efc47da4cc14c0dba6455f2fb17
#
_cell.length_a   1.000
_cell.length_b   1.000
_cell.length_c   1.000
_cell.angle_alpha   90.00
_cell.angle_beta   90.00
_cell.angle_gamma   90.00
#
_symmetry.space_group_name_H-M   'P 1'
#
loop_
_entity.id
_entity.type
_entity.pdbx_description
1 polymer ?
#
loop_
_entity_poly.entity_id
_entity_poly.type
_entity_poly.pdbx_seq_one_letter_code
_entity_poly.pdbx_strand_id
1 'polypeptide(L)'
;LTIITIAVNRLKKLKKKFKPEIPTICVGNIYLGGTGKTQLVLKLNYLLSKIYKISVIKKYYKDQFDEQTLLDKYTDLILTRNRIEGVKKIKKLKKNIAIFDDGLQDKSILYDISFVCFNEKNMFGNKRIIPSGPLRESLDNLTKYKNVVINGNQNNQFSIKNFFSENIEKLNLFNSSYQPINLNNFNLEKTYLVFSGIGNHNTFLEMLTQNKFKIVKDLEYPDHHSYSKRDIKKILELAKSLNAEILTTEKDYMRIEENFQKEINYIKINLKIDQLDEINNKIKKLYESI
;
A
#
# COMPACT_ATOMS: atom_id res chain seq x y z
N LEU A 1 19.28 20.95 -3.32
CA LEU A 1 17.90 20.41 -3.33
C LEU A 1 17.57 19.65 -2.04
N THR A 2 18.40 18.71 -1.57
CA THR A 2 18.18 17.96 -0.33
C THR A 2 18.05 18.88 0.90
N ILE A 3 18.88 19.94 1.00
CA ILE A 3 18.80 20.94 2.08
C ILE A 3 17.46 21.68 2.05
N ILE A 4 16.96 22.02 0.85
CA ILE A 4 15.65 22.67 0.68
C ILE A 4 14.54 21.74 1.15
N THR A 5 14.58 20.46 0.81
CA THR A 5 13.60 19.45 1.24
C THR A 5 13.59 19.31 2.78
N ILE A 6 14.77 19.30 3.40
CA ILE A 6 14.91 19.26 4.87
C ILE A 6 14.34 20.55 5.51
N ALA A 7 14.66 21.73 4.94
CA ALA A 7 14.16 23.01 5.45
C ALA A 7 12.64 23.11 5.34
N VAL A 8 12.05 22.72 4.21
CA VAL A 8 10.58 22.67 4.02
C VAL A 8 9.93 21.73 5.01
N ASN A 9 10.53 20.57 5.27
CA ASN A 9 10.03 19.62 6.27
C ASN A 9 10.15 20.14 7.70
N ARG A 10 11.17 20.96 8.03
CA ARG A 10 11.29 21.65 9.32
C ARG A 10 10.24 22.75 9.51
N LEU A 11 10.00 23.57 8.47
CA LEU A 11 8.98 24.63 8.52
C LEU A 11 7.56 24.07 8.71
N LYS A 12 7.25 22.90 8.12
CA LYS A 12 5.97 22.19 8.34
C LYS A 12 5.76 21.74 9.79
N LYS A 13 6.82 21.59 10.59
CA LYS A 13 6.73 21.21 12.02
C LYS A 13 6.27 22.34 12.92
N LEU A 14 6.37 23.59 12.49
CA LEU A 14 6.06 24.78 13.33
C LEU A 14 4.56 25.10 13.41
N LYS A 15 3.72 24.51 12.56
CA LYS A 15 2.27 24.73 12.61
C LYS A 15 1.62 23.92 13.72
N LYS A 16 0.65 24.53 14.44
CA LYS A 16 -0.18 23.83 15.44
C LYS A 16 -0.85 22.62 14.78
N LYS A 17 -0.66 21.45 15.38
CA LYS A 17 -1.21 20.20 14.84
C LYS A 17 -2.65 20.02 15.30
N PHE A 18 -3.50 19.57 14.40
CA PHE A 18 -4.86 19.21 14.71
C PHE A 18 -4.90 17.80 15.33
N LYS A 19 -5.51 17.67 16.49
CA LYS A 19 -5.78 16.38 17.14
C LYS A 19 -7.24 16.02 16.89
N PRO A 20 -7.53 14.94 16.14
CA PRO A 20 -8.88 14.43 16.00
C PRO A 20 -9.46 13.93 17.33
N GLU A 21 -10.77 14.08 17.50
CA GLU A 21 -11.50 13.59 18.69
C GLU A 21 -11.86 12.09 18.57
N ILE A 22 -11.58 11.47 17.45
CA ILE A 22 -11.82 10.05 17.20
C ILE A 22 -10.49 9.33 17.01
N PRO A 23 -10.38 8.04 17.31
CA PRO A 23 -9.20 7.23 17.04
C PRO A 23 -8.74 7.33 15.59
N THR A 24 -7.44 7.53 15.42
CA THR A 24 -6.83 7.71 14.10
C THR A 24 -5.68 6.73 13.86
N ILE A 25 -5.74 6.03 12.74
CA ILE A 25 -4.71 5.12 12.29
C ILE A 25 -4.12 5.67 11.00
N CYS A 26 -2.83 5.92 10.97
CA CYS A 26 -2.14 6.37 9.77
C CYS A 26 -1.29 5.25 9.18
N VAL A 27 -1.51 4.94 7.93
CA VAL A 27 -0.66 4.04 7.15
C VAL A 27 0.11 4.85 6.13
N GLY A 28 1.41 4.62 6.02
CA GLY A 28 2.22 5.32 5.04
C GLY A 28 3.58 4.66 4.85
N ASN A 29 4.46 5.33 4.14
CA ASN A 29 5.84 4.92 3.96
C ASN A 29 6.79 6.11 3.98
N ILE A 30 8.06 5.83 4.20
CA ILE A 30 9.14 6.81 4.08
C ILE A 30 10.06 6.51 2.89
N TYR A 31 9.70 5.54 2.05
CA TYR A 31 10.37 5.13 0.84
C TYR A 31 9.48 5.40 -0.38
N LEU A 32 10.04 5.84 -1.51
CA LEU A 32 9.30 5.98 -2.77
C LEU A 32 9.02 4.61 -3.39
N GLY A 33 7.78 4.41 -3.88
CA GLY A 33 7.38 3.21 -4.60
C GLY A 33 6.45 2.28 -3.81
N GLY A 34 6.23 1.10 -4.37
CA GLY A 34 5.26 0.10 -3.89
C GLY A 34 5.70 -0.61 -2.62
N THR A 35 5.28 -0.13 -1.46
CA THR A 35 5.59 -0.70 -0.14
C THR A 35 4.43 -1.46 0.51
N GLY A 36 3.28 -1.57 -0.17
CA GLY A 36 2.11 -2.28 0.35
C GLY A 36 1.14 -1.46 1.22
N LYS A 37 1.25 -0.12 1.24
CA LYS A 37 0.38 0.77 2.04
C LYS A 37 -1.10 0.50 1.85
N THR A 38 -1.56 0.56 0.60
CA THR A 38 -2.97 0.41 0.26
C THR A 38 -3.51 -0.96 0.68
N GLN A 39 -2.71 -2.02 0.55
CA GLN A 39 -3.10 -3.36 1.00
C GLN A 39 -3.20 -3.45 2.53
N LEU A 40 -2.33 -2.74 3.27
CA LEU A 40 -2.45 -2.66 4.72
C LEU A 40 -3.70 -1.88 5.14
N VAL A 41 -4.02 -0.78 4.46
CA VAL A 41 -5.27 -0.01 4.69
C VAL A 41 -6.49 -0.90 4.48
N LEU A 42 -6.55 -1.64 3.36
CA LEU A 42 -7.64 -2.57 3.04
C LEU A 42 -7.75 -3.67 4.11
N LYS A 43 -6.61 -4.23 4.55
CA LYS A 43 -6.58 -5.26 5.59
C LYS A 43 -7.10 -4.74 6.92
N LEU A 44 -6.63 -3.59 7.37
CA LEU A 44 -7.10 -2.97 8.61
C LEU A 44 -8.58 -2.62 8.53
N ASN A 45 -9.02 -2.02 7.41
CA ASN A 45 -10.44 -1.73 7.20
C ASN A 45 -11.29 -2.99 7.28
N TYR A 46 -10.93 -4.07 6.58
CA TYR A 46 -11.66 -5.34 6.59
C TYR A 46 -11.82 -5.93 8.00
N LEU A 47 -10.76 -5.86 8.80
CA LEU A 47 -10.77 -6.42 10.15
C LEU A 47 -11.60 -5.57 11.11
N LEU A 48 -11.39 -4.28 11.09
CA LEU A 48 -11.98 -3.36 12.06
C LEU A 48 -13.43 -3.02 11.72
N SER A 49 -13.83 -3.04 10.46
CA SER A 49 -15.21 -2.76 10.04
C SER A 49 -16.23 -3.79 10.54
N LYS A 50 -15.75 -4.95 11.00
CA LYS A 50 -16.62 -5.96 11.67
C LYS A 50 -17.10 -5.52 13.06
N ILE A 51 -16.39 -4.58 13.68
CA ILE A 51 -16.62 -4.15 15.07
C ILE A 51 -16.94 -2.66 15.15
N TYR A 52 -16.30 -1.86 14.28
CA TYR A 52 -16.34 -0.39 14.33
C TYR A 52 -16.90 0.21 13.04
N LYS A 53 -17.50 1.40 13.15
CA LYS A 53 -17.89 2.21 11.99
C LYS A 53 -16.68 3.02 11.49
N ILE A 54 -16.07 2.58 10.41
CA ILE A 54 -14.81 3.12 9.90
C ILE A 54 -15.04 3.92 8.62
N SER A 55 -14.19 4.92 8.37
CA SER A 55 -13.96 5.46 7.05
C SER A 55 -12.46 5.57 6.77
N VAL A 56 -12.10 5.39 5.51
CA VAL A 56 -10.73 5.61 5.02
C VAL A 56 -10.62 7.01 4.44
N ILE A 57 -9.61 7.77 4.87
CA ILE A 57 -9.32 9.10 4.33
C ILE A 57 -8.10 9.00 3.42
N LYS A 58 -8.26 9.37 2.16
CA LYS A 58 -7.15 9.52 1.20
C LYS A 58 -7.14 10.93 0.64
N LYS A 59 -5.94 11.50 0.51
CA LYS A 59 -5.79 12.75 -0.23
C LYS A 59 -5.95 12.45 -1.72
N TYR A 60 -6.75 13.30 -2.40
CA TYR A 60 -6.96 13.18 -3.84
C TYR A 60 -5.69 13.51 -4.61
N TYR A 61 -5.30 12.64 -5.53
CA TYR A 61 -4.23 12.83 -6.51
C TYR A 61 -4.73 12.32 -7.87
N LYS A 62 -4.54 13.13 -8.91
CA LYS A 62 -5.03 12.80 -10.26
C LYS A 62 -4.35 11.54 -10.84
N ASP A 63 -3.11 11.34 -10.51
CA ASP A 63 -2.23 10.25 -10.96
C ASP A 63 -2.37 8.93 -10.17
N GLN A 64 -3.19 8.93 -9.09
CA GLN A 64 -3.43 7.75 -8.25
C GLN A 64 -4.88 7.25 -8.36
N PHE A 65 -5.45 7.31 -9.54
CA PHE A 65 -6.84 6.89 -9.79
C PHE A 65 -7.09 5.42 -9.41
N ASP A 66 -6.16 4.54 -9.75
CA ASP A 66 -6.21 3.11 -9.45
C ASP A 66 -6.29 2.80 -7.94
N GLU A 67 -5.46 3.47 -7.12
CA GLU A 67 -5.53 3.31 -5.67
C GLU A 67 -6.83 3.86 -5.09
N GLN A 68 -7.29 4.98 -5.62
CA GLN A 68 -8.55 5.60 -5.20
C GLN A 68 -9.73 4.68 -5.53
N THR A 69 -9.78 4.14 -6.76
CA THR A 69 -10.82 3.20 -7.21
C THR A 69 -10.80 1.91 -6.38
N LEU A 70 -9.60 1.36 -6.11
CA LEU A 70 -9.45 0.16 -5.30
C LEU A 70 -9.94 0.38 -3.86
N LEU A 71 -9.60 1.51 -3.25
CA LEU A 71 -10.07 1.85 -1.90
C LEU A 71 -11.58 2.09 -1.88
N ASP A 72 -12.12 2.80 -2.85
CA ASP A 72 -13.56 3.08 -2.96
C ASP A 72 -14.38 1.79 -3.09
N LYS A 73 -13.89 0.82 -3.86
CA LYS A 73 -14.52 -0.49 -4.03
C LYS A 73 -14.65 -1.29 -2.71
N TYR A 74 -13.68 -1.16 -1.80
CA TYR A 74 -13.58 -2.03 -0.62
C TYR A 74 -13.76 -1.31 0.71
N THR A 75 -13.89 0.01 0.72
CA THR A 75 -13.96 0.80 1.95
C THR A 75 -14.98 1.93 1.84
N ASP A 76 -15.38 2.49 2.98
CA ASP A 76 -16.09 3.78 3.00
C ASP A 76 -15.03 4.89 2.84
N LEU A 77 -14.74 5.23 1.58
CA LEU A 77 -13.66 6.14 1.21
C LEU A 77 -14.10 7.60 1.27
N ILE A 78 -13.31 8.43 1.91
CA ILE A 78 -13.42 9.88 1.87
C ILE A 78 -12.21 10.45 1.11
N LEU A 79 -12.42 10.80 -0.16
CA LEU A 79 -11.44 11.56 -0.93
C LEU A 79 -11.52 13.04 -0.54
N THR A 80 -10.37 13.65 -0.29
CA THR A 80 -10.28 15.04 0.15
C THR A 80 -8.99 15.70 -0.32
N ARG A 81 -9.03 17.01 -0.53
CA ARG A 81 -7.82 17.82 -0.75
C ARG A 81 -7.09 18.12 0.55
N ASN A 82 -7.81 18.16 1.67
CA ASN A 82 -7.30 18.45 3.00
C ASN A 82 -7.79 17.39 4.00
N ARG A 83 -6.87 16.67 4.64
CA ARG A 83 -7.21 15.57 5.56
C ARG A 83 -7.98 16.02 6.81
N ILE A 84 -7.79 17.27 7.27
CA ILE A 84 -8.57 17.82 8.38
C ILE A 84 -10.05 17.95 8.01
N GLU A 85 -10.36 18.35 6.76
CA GLU A 85 -11.74 18.35 6.26
C GLU A 85 -12.32 16.93 6.19
N GLY A 86 -11.48 15.94 5.82
CA GLY A 86 -11.86 14.53 5.87
C GLY A 86 -12.29 14.09 7.27
N VAL A 87 -11.54 14.48 8.31
CA VAL A 87 -11.90 14.19 9.72
C VAL A 87 -13.23 14.85 10.11
N LYS A 88 -13.47 16.11 9.70
CA LYS A 88 -14.75 16.78 9.96
C LYS A 88 -15.92 16.04 9.28
N LYS A 89 -15.73 15.49 8.07
CA LYS A 89 -16.76 14.67 7.41
C LYS A 89 -17.04 13.37 8.18
N ILE A 90 -16.00 12.68 8.65
CA ILE A 90 -16.14 11.46 9.47
C ILE A 90 -16.99 11.72 10.70
N LYS A 91 -16.78 12.81 11.42
CA LYS A 91 -17.57 13.20 12.58
C LYS A 91 -19.05 13.39 12.24
N LYS A 92 -19.35 14.05 11.11
CA LYS A 92 -20.73 14.22 10.60
C LYS A 92 -21.38 12.87 10.27
N LEU A 93 -20.61 11.90 9.74
CA LEU A 93 -21.08 10.56 9.38
C LEU A 93 -21.16 9.60 10.59
N LYS A 94 -20.90 10.10 11.81
CA LYS A 94 -20.94 9.32 13.05
C LYS A 94 -20.09 8.05 12.99
N LYS A 95 -18.90 8.15 12.38
CA LYS A 95 -17.92 7.07 12.35
C LYS A 95 -17.06 7.07 13.61
N ASN A 96 -16.54 5.88 13.96
CA ASN A 96 -15.80 5.69 15.22
C ASN A 96 -14.29 5.76 15.03
N ILE A 97 -13.77 5.37 13.85
CA ILE A 97 -12.33 5.29 13.56
C ILE A 97 -12.05 5.88 12.17
N ALA A 98 -10.95 6.61 12.05
CA ALA A 98 -10.40 7.09 10.78
C ALA A 98 -9.11 6.36 10.44
N ILE A 99 -9.05 5.72 9.26
CA ILE A 99 -7.80 5.19 8.70
C ILE A 99 -7.32 6.14 7.61
N PHE A 100 -6.05 6.57 7.68
CA PHE A 100 -5.46 7.49 6.71
C PHE A 100 -4.50 6.74 5.79
N ASP A 101 -4.76 6.81 4.49
CA ASP A 101 -3.84 6.30 3.48
C ASP A 101 -2.82 7.38 3.08
N ASP A 102 -1.53 6.99 3.10
CA ASP A 102 -0.35 7.81 2.78
C ASP A 102 -0.29 9.15 3.55
N GLY A 103 -0.52 9.09 4.87
CA GLY A 103 -0.64 10.27 5.73
C GLY A 103 0.61 10.71 6.47
N LEU A 104 1.70 9.93 6.51
CA LEU A 104 2.86 10.17 7.39
C LEU A 104 3.57 11.51 7.16
N GLN A 105 3.63 12.00 5.93
CA GLN A 105 4.24 13.28 5.58
C GLN A 105 3.33 14.47 5.89
N ASP A 106 2.06 14.24 6.21
CA ASP A 106 1.14 15.30 6.62
C ASP A 106 1.31 15.60 8.10
N LYS A 107 2.08 16.64 8.39
CA LYS A 107 2.37 17.07 9.78
C LYS A 107 1.27 17.93 10.40
N SER A 108 0.17 18.17 9.70
CA SER A 108 -0.96 18.97 10.21
C SER A 108 -1.86 18.20 11.18
N ILE A 109 -1.78 16.86 11.18
CA ILE A 109 -2.59 15.97 12.02
C ILE A 109 -1.71 15.22 13.01
N LEU A 110 -2.20 15.03 14.22
CA LEU A 110 -1.65 14.11 15.22
C LEU A 110 -2.39 12.78 15.11
N TYR A 111 -1.72 11.76 14.61
CA TYR A 111 -2.25 10.40 14.55
C TYR A 111 -2.00 9.66 15.87
N ASP A 112 -2.94 8.81 16.29
CA ASP A 112 -2.79 7.98 17.50
C ASP A 112 -1.88 6.79 17.27
N ILE A 113 -2.09 6.09 16.16
CA ILE A 113 -1.24 4.97 15.73
C ILE A 113 -0.76 5.24 14.31
N SER A 114 0.53 5.00 14.06
CA SER A 114 1.10 5.11 12.72
C SER A 114 1.80 3.81 12.35
N PHE A 115 1.59 3.34 11.12
CA PHE A 115 2.28 2.21 10.52
C PHE A 115 3.14 2.68 9.35
N VAL A 116 4.41 2.30 9.35
CA VAL A 116 5.35 2.56 8.25
C VAL A 116 5.54 1.28 7.47
N CYS A 117 5.17 1.28 6.19
CA CYS A 117 5.33 0.11 5.33
C CYS A 117 6.66 0.15 4.59
N PHE A 118 7.35 -0.99 4.56
CA PHE A 118 8.51 -1.24 3.73
C PHE A 118 8.30 -2.48 2.86
N ASN A 119 8.94 -2.48 1.70
CA ASN A 119 9.14 -3.69 0.91
C ASN A 119 10.51 -4.27 1.26
N GLU A 120 10.56 -5.56 1.54
CA GLU A 120 11.77 -6.27 1.94
C GLU A 120 12.93 -6.11 0.95
N LYS A 121 12.65 -6.13 -0.35
CA LYS A 121 13.69 -6.05 -1.39
C LYS A 121 14.34 -4.68 -1.48
N ASN A 122 13.56 -3.63 -1.36
CA ASN A 122 14.02 -2.26 -1.55
C ASN A 122 14.49 -1.61 -0.25
N MET A 123 13.93 -2.02 0.88
CA MET A 123 14.19 -1.53 2.23
C MET A 123 14.41 -0.01 2.28
N PHE A 124 15.64 0.42 2.48
CA PHE A 124 16.04 1.82 2.63
C PHE A 124 16.79 2.37 1.43
N GLY A 125 17.06 1.52 0.41
CA GLY A 125 17.92 1.89 -0.71
C GLY A 125 19.29 2.36 -0.22
N ASN A 126 19.75 3.51 -0.73
CA ASN A 126 21.02 4.12 -0.32
C ASN A 126 20.91 4.96 0.98
N LYS A 127 19.81 4.89 1.71
CA LYS A 127 19.51 5.61 2.97
C LYS A 127 19.47 7.14 2.86
N ARG A 128 19.48 7.68 1.65
CA ARG A 128 19.45 9.14 1.40
C ARG A 128 18.04 9.62 1.09
N ILE A 129 17.79 10.88 1.47
CA ILE A 129 16.51 11.56 1.20
C ILE A 129 16.53 12.12 -0.23
N ILE A 130 15.34 12.19 -0.85
CA ILE A 130 15.13 12.82 -2.16
C ILE A 130 15.79 14.21 -2.22
N PRO A 131 16.49 14.53 -3.32
CA PRO A 131 16.65 13.78 -4.57
C PRO A 131 17.86 12.84 -4.62
N SER A 132 18.66 12.75 -3.56
CA SER A 132 19.91 11.95 -3.51
C SER A 132 19.66 10.46 -3.29
N GLY A 133 18.45 10.08 -2.94
CA GLY A 133 18.03 8.71 -2.70
C GLY A 133 16.51 8.59 -2.64
N PRO A 134 15.99 7.39 -2.32
CA PRO A 134 14.57 7.08 -2.41
C PRO A 134 13.76 7.47 -1.18
N LEU A 135 14.38 7.99 -0.11
CA LEU A 135 13.64 8.27 1.12
C LEU A 135 12.91 9.61 1.05
N ARG A 136 11.65 9.63 1.49
CA ARG A 136 10.83 10.83 1.66
C ARG A 136 11.22 11.63 2.91
N GLU A 137 11.78 10.94 3.90
CA GLU A 137 12.23 11.50 5.18
C GLU A 137 13.32 10.62 5.83
N SER A 138 14.03 11.16 6.83
CA SER A 138 15.12 10.43 7.52
C SER A 138 14.59 9.18 8.23
N LEU A 139 15.41 8.13 8.27
CA LEU A 139 15.16 6.90 9.02
C LEU A 139 14.97 7.17 10.54
N ASP A 140 15.59 8.21 11.10
CA ASP A 140 15.42 8.61 12.50
C ASP A 140 13.94 8.88 12.86
N ASN A 141 13.12 9.22 11.87
CA ASN A 141 11.69 9.42 12.09
C ASN A 141 10.93 8.12 12.41
N LEU A 142 11.51 6.95 12.18
CA LEU A 142 10.89 5.65 12.53
C LEU A 142 10.61 5.55 14.04
N THR A 143 11.47 6.14 14.88
CA THR A 143 11.28 6.18 16.34
C THR A 143 9.97 6.84 16.76
N LYS A 144 9.44 7.76 15.92
CA LYS A 144 8.17 8.48 16.16
C LYS A 144 6.96 7.64 15.78
N TYR A 145 7.10 6.80 14.75
CA TYR A 145 5.99 5.99 14.22
C TYR A 145 5.81 4.68 14.98
N LYS A 146 6.88 4.11 15.49
CA LYS A 146 6.98 2.90 16.34
C LYS A 146 6.56 1.59 15.67
N ASN A 147 5.60 1.57 14.75
CA ASN A 147 5.13 0.34 14.13
C ASN A 147 5.60 0.27 12.67
N VAL A 148 6.32 -0.77 12.34
CA VAL A 148 6.88 -1.01 11.02
C VAL A 148 6.32 -2.31 10.47
N VAL A 149 5.73 -2.24 9.28
CA VAL A 149 5.22 -3.41 8.54
C VAL A 149 6.17 -3.68 7.39
N ILE A 150 6.74 -4.87 7.37
CA ILE A 150 7.69 -5.32 6.34
C ILE A 150 6.95 -6.29 5.44
N ASN A 151 6.80 -5.93 4.17
CA ASN A 151 6.13 -6.73 3.17
C ASN A 151 7.15 -7.47 2.31
N GLY A 152 7.13 -8.80 2.35
CA GLY A 152 8.05 -9.66 1.61
C GLY A 152 7.93 -11.13 1.98
N ASN A 153 8.81 -11.95 1.40
CA ASN A 153 8.88 -13.37 1.69
C ASN A 153 9.62 -13.63 3.00
N GLN A 154 9.15 -14.58 3.78
CA GLN A 154 9.66 -14.88 5.12
C GLN A 154 11.17 -15.22 5.20
N ASN A 155 11.81 -15.54 4.07
CA ASN A 155 13.18 -16.06 4.05
C ASN A 155 14.28 -15.04 4.42
N ASN A 156 14.03 -13.73 4.26
CA ASN A 156 15.00 -12.65 4.55
C ASN A 156 14.65 -11.78 5.76
N GLN A 157 13.56 -12.09 6.46
CA GLN A 157 13.05 -11.27 7.56
C GLN A 157 14.01 -11.19 8.76
N PHE A 158 14.85 -12.19 8.95
CA PHE A 158 15.82 -12.23 10.05
C PHE A 158 16.86 -11.09 9.95
N SER A 159 17.42 -10.86 8.77
CA SER A 159 18.39 -9.79 8.54
C SER A 159 17.78 -8.39 8.73
N ILE A 160 16.50 -8.23 8.35
CA ILE A 160 15.75 -6.98 8.50
C ILE A 160 15.41 -6.73 9.98
N LYS A 161 14.95 -7.76 10.70
CA LYS A 161 14.70 -7.65 12.14
C LYS A 161 15.95 -7.26 12.90
N ASN A 162 17.09 -7.89 12.59
CA ASN A 162 18.36 -7.56 13.22
C ASN A 162 18.79 -6.13 12.92
N PHE A 163 18.65 -5.67 11.67
CA PHE A 163 18.98 -4.29 11.33
C PHE A 163 18.18 -3.27 12.15
N PHE A 164 16.87 -3.48 12.33
CA PHE A 164 16.04 -2.60 13.13
C PHE A 164 16.36 -2.71 14.64
N SER A 165 16.56 -3.93 15.15
CA SER A 165 16.87 -4.15 16.58
C SER A 165 18.21 -3.56 16.98
N GLU A 166 19.21 -3.59 16.10
CA GLU A 166 20.53 -3.02 16.35
C GLU A 166 20.57 -1.48 16.27
N ASN A 167 19.73 -0.88 15.42
CA ASN A 167 19.82 0.55 15.11
C ASN A 167 18.72 1.40 15.73
N ILE A 168 17.56 0.79 16.12
CA ILE A 168 16.39 1.53 16.59
C ILE A 168 15.69 0.76 17.71
N GLU A 169 16.04 1.09 18.94
CA GLU A 169 15.37 0.53 20.13
C GLU A 169 13.87 0.81 20.12
N LYS A 170 13.05 -0.19 20.47
CA LYS A 170 11.60 -0.10 20.70
C LYS A 170 10.68 0.06 19.47
N LEU A 171 11.06 -0.49 18.31
CA LEU A 171 10.13 -0.66 17.20
C LEU A 171 9.31 -1.94 17.34
N ASN A 172 8.01 -1.85 17.05
CA ASN A 172 7.17 -3.02 16.81
C ASN A 172 7.29 -3.41 15.33
N LEU A 173 7.81 -4.60 15.07
CA LEU A 173 8.01 -5.12 13.73
C LEU A 173 6.93 -6.14 13.40
N PHE A 174 6.24 -5.93 12.30
CA PHE A 174 5.19 -6.79 11.77
C PHE A 174 5.61 -7.31 10.40
N ASN A 175 5.59 -8.62 10.23
CA ASN A 175 5.86 -9.23 8.94
C ASN A 175 4.57 -9.38 8.17
N SER A 176 4.61 -9.12 6.87
CA SER A 176 3.48 -9.31 5.99
C SER A 176 3.89 -9.89 4.65
N SER A 177 2.98 -10.62 4.02
CA SER A 177 3.15 -11.18 2.68
C SER A 177 1.86 -11.12 1.90
N TYR A 178 1.97 -11.07 0.57
CA TYR A 178 0.80 -11.15 -0.30
C TYR A 178 0.37 -12.59 -0.50
N GLN A 179 -0.92 -12.84 -0.33
CA GLN A 179 -1.53 -14.12 -0.61
C GLN A 179 -2.62 -13.95 -1.68
N PRO A 180 -2.53 -14.65 -2.81
CA PRO A 180 -3.61 -14.66 -3.78
C PRO A 180 -4.83 -15.37 -3.19
N ILE A 181 -6.03 -14.80 -3.43
CA ILE A 181 -7.28 -15.29 -2.84
C ILE A 181 -8.28 -15.82 -3.87
N ASN A 182 -7.97 -15.73 -5.14
CA ASN A 182 -8.84 -16.17 -6.23
C ASN A 182 -8.18 -17.21 -7.14
N LEU A 183 -7.26 -18.02 -6.60
CA LEU A 183 -6.52 -19.04 -7.38
C LEU A 183 -7.45 -20.04 -8.06
N ASN A 184 -8.58 -20.38 -7.43
CA ASN A 184 -9.56 -21.33 -7.99
C ASN A 184 -10.20 -20.86 -9.30
N ASN A 185 -10.02 -19.58 -9.67
CA ASN A 185 -10.53 -19.04 -10.92
C ASN A 185 -9.59 -19.33 -12.12
N PHE A 186 -8.42 -19.91 -11.88
CA PHE A 186 -7.38 -20.09 -12.87
C PHE A 186 -7.08 -21.56 -13.14
N ASN A 187 -6.83 -21.88 -14.41
CA ASN A 187 -6.32 -23.18 -14.81
C ASN A 187 -4.79 -23.14 -14.87
N LEU A 188 -4.12 -23.74 -13.88
CA LEU A 188 -2.65 -23.75 -13.78
C LEU A 188 -1.96 -24.60 -14.86
N GLU A 189 -2.71 -25.39 -15.65
CA GLU A 189 -2.16 -26.09 -16.82
C GLU A 189 -1.98 -25.18 -18.03
N LYS A 190 -2.69 -24.05 -18.09
CA LYS A 190 -2.53 -23.06 -19.14
C LYS A 190 -1.30 -22.20 -18.96
N THR A 191 -0.88 -21.58 -20.04
CA THR A 191 0.20 -20.60 -20.07
C THR A 191 -0.35 -19.18 -19.93
N TYR A 192 0.44 -18.30 -19.33
CA TYR A 192 0.05 -16.94 -19.04
C TYR A 192 1.04 -15.91 -19.58
N LEU A 193 0.50 -14.88 -20.24
CA LEU A 193 1.17 -13.61 -20.45
C LEU A 193 0.80 -12.69 -19.28
N VAL A 194 1.80 -12.26 -18.54
CA VAL A 194 1.63 -11.44 -17.34
C VAL A 194 2.05 -10.00 -17.63
N PHE A 195 1.29 -9.02 -17.16
CA PHE A 195 1.73 -7.63 -17.22
C PHE A 195 1.37 -6.88 -15.93
N SER A 196 2.16 -5.88 -15.58
CA SER A 196 1.81 -4.95 -14.51
C SER A 196 2.54 -3.62 -14.60
N GLY A 197 1.88 -2.55 -14.13
CA GLY A 197 2.42 -1.21 -13.91
C GLY A 197 2.32 -0.84 -12.44
N ILE A 198 2.91 -1.66 -11.57
CA ILE A 198 2.98 -1.43 -10.12
C ILE A 198 4.43 -1.23 -9.69
N GLY A 199 4.66 -0.54 -8.59
CA GLY A 199 6.00 -0.20 -8.09
C GLY A 199 6.92 -1.40 -7.75
N ASN A 200 6.43 -2.65 -7.86
CA ASN A 200 7.25 -3.85 -7.68
C ASN A 200 6.71 -5.04 -8.51
N HIS A 201 6.98 -5.02 -9.80
CA HIS A 201 6.62 -6.06 -10.74
C HIS A 201 7.19 -7.43 -10.36
N ASN A 202 8.45 -7.48 -9.93
CA ASN A 202 9.12 -8.73 -9.56
C ASN A 202 8.43 -9.46 -8.38
N THR A 203 7.92 -8.75 -7.39
CA THR A 203 7.16 -9.38 -6.29
C THR A 203 5.88 -10.04 -6.79
N PHE A 204 5.24 -9.45 -7.81
CA PHE A 204 4.07 -10.05 -8.44
C PHE A 204 4.42 -11.33 -9.20
N LEU A 205 5.49 -11.31 -10.01
CA LEU A 205 5.96 -12.51 -10.71
C LEU A 205 6.36 -13.64 -9.76
N GLU A 206 7.08 -13.33 -8.70
CA GLU A 206 7.46 -14.32 -7.69
C GLU A 206 6.25 -14.96 -7.03
N MET A 207 5.24 -14.16 -6.67
CA MET A 207 4.00 -14.67 -6.10
C MET A 207 3.30 -15.63 -7.09
N LEU A 208 3.22 -15.31 -8.38
CA LEU A 208 2.64 -16.16 -9.40
C LEU A 208 3.43 -17.46 -9.56
N THR A 209 4.77 -17.38 -9.63
CA THR A 209 5.65 -18.55 -9.76
C THR A 209 5.53 -19.49 -8.56
N GLN A 210 5.49 -18.95 -7.32
CA GLN A 210 5.26 -19.73 -6.10
C GLN A 210 3.91 -20.45 -6.11
N ASN A 211 2.91 -19.88 -6.80
CA ASN A 211 1.59 -20.48 -6.97
C ASN A 211 1.48 -21.29 -8.30
N LYS A 212 2.61 -21.68 -8.89
CA LYS A 212 2.72 -22.61 -10.02
C LYS A 212 2.10 -22.11 -11.34
N PHE A 213 1.96 -20.79 -11.54
CA PHE A 213 1.56 -20.25 -12.83
C PHE A 213 2.65 -20.46 -13.88
N LYS A 214 2.29 -20.95 -15.07
CA LYS A 214 3.19 -21.14 -16.21
C LYS A 214 3.31 -19.81 -17.00
N ILE A 215 4.24 -18.95 -16.63
CA ILE A 215 4.44 -17.64 -17.24
C ILE A 215 5.32 -17.81 -18.49
N VAL A 216 4.78 -17.51 -19.69
CA VAL A 216 5.52 -17.57 -20.96
C VAL A 216 6.05 -16.21 -21.40
N LYS A 217 5.47 -15.13 -20.91
CA LYS A 217 5.90 -13.76 -21.18
C LYS A 217 5.46 -12.85 -20.03
N ASP A 218 6.34 -11.94 -19.63
CA ASP A 218 6.02 -10.85 -18.73
C ASP A 218 6.31 -9.50 -19.40
N LEU A 219 5.50 -8.49 -19.04
CA LEU A 219 5.62 -7.13 -19.51
C LEU A 219 5.56 -6.18 -18.30
N GLU A 220 6.65 -5.49 -18.02
CA GLU A 220 6.72 -4.47 -16.98
C GLU A 220 6.43 -3.09 -17.56
N TYR A 221 5.50 -2.38 -16.94
CA TYR A 221 5.16 -0.99 -17.24
C TYR A 221 5.58 -0.08 -16.07
N PRO A 222 5.76 1.21 -16.31
CA PRO A 222 6.01 2.18 -15.22
C PRO A 222 4.90 2.13 -14.15
N ASP A 223 5.25 2.41 -12.89
CA ASP A 223 4.25 2.50 -11.82
C ASP A 223 3.15 3.53 -12.16
N HIS A 224 1.91 3.16 -11.90
CA HIS A 224 0.71 3.94 -12.28
C HIS A 224 0.52 4.17 -13.79
N HIS A 225 1.05 3.28 -14.64
CA HIS A 225 0.90 3.39 -16.10
C HIS A 225 -0.59 3.45 -16.52
N SER A 226 -0.93 4.41 -17.36
CA SER A 226 -2.25 4.51 -18.00
C SER A 226 -2.25 3.71 -19.28
N TYR A 227 -2.92 2.56 -19.30
CA TYR A 227 -2.97 1.69 -20.47
C TYR A 227 -3.77 2.32 -21.60
N SER A 228 -3.11 2.66 -22.72
CA SER A 228 -3.78 3.11 -23.92
C SER A 228 -4.45 1.93 -24.64
N LYS A 229 -5.42 2.22 -25.53
CA LYS A 229 -6.01 1.20 -26.42
C LYS A 229 -4.94 0.46 -27.25
N ARG A 230 -3.88 1.17 -27.62
CA ARG A 230 -2.76 0.58 -28.37
C ARG A 230 -1.96 -0.41 -27.51
N ASP A 231 -1.73 -0.08 -26.23
CA ASP A 231 -1.03 -1.00 -25.32
C ASP A 231 -1.83 -2.28 -25.14
N ILE A 232 -3.13 -2.15 -24.85
CA ILE A 232 -3.99 -3.33 -24.63
C ILE A 232 -4.08 -4.18 -25.90
N LYS A 233 -4.28 -3.59 -27.08
CA LYS A 233 -4.30 -4.34 -28.33
C LYS A 233 -3.00 -5.13 -28.56
N LYS A 234 -1.84 -4.54 -28.31
CA LYS A 234 -0.56 -5.24 -28.39
C LYS A 234 -0.46 -6.41 -27.42
N ILE A 235 -0.95 -6.24 -26.17
CA ILE A 235 -0.97 -7.32 -25.18
C ILE A 235 -1.87 -8.46 -25.68
N LEU A 236 -3.06 -8.16 -26.19
CA LEU A 236 -4.02 -9.14 -26.73
C LEU A 236 -3.43 -9.91 -27.93
N GLU A 237 -2.83 -9.20 -28.90
CA GLU A 237 -2.20 -9.82 -30.08
C GLU A 237 -1.03 -10.73 -29.67
N LEU A 238 -0.19 -10.28 -28.73
CA LEU A 238 0.93 -11.06 -28.24
C LEU A 238 0.45 -12.30 -27.47
N ALA A 239 -0.55 -12.19 -26.62
CA ALA A 239 -1.12 -13.33 -25.90
C ALA A 239 -1.71 -14.36 -26.86
N LYS A 240 -2.42 -13.91 -27.90
CA LYS A 240 -2.93 -14.78 -28.95
C LYS A 240 -1.81 -15.51 -29.70
N SER A 241 -0.73 -14.84 -30.08
CA SER A 241 0.41 -15.46 -30.75
C SER A 241 1.15 -16.50 -29.89
N LEU A 242 1.12 -16.32 -28.55
CA LEU A 242 1.72 -17.24 -27.58
C LEU A 242 0.76 -18.33 -27.10
N ASN A 243 -0.49 -18.33 -27.55
CA ASN A 243 -1.57 -19.18 -27.04
C ASN A 243 -1.66 -19.12 -25.51
N ALA A 244 -1.57 -17.90 -24.94
CA ALA A 244 -1.53 -17.64 -23.51
C ALA A 244 -2.76 -16.85 -23.03
N GLU A 245 -3.21 -17.14 -21.81
CA GLU A 245 -4.19 -16.29 -21.12
C GLU A 245 -3.50 -15.04 -20.55
N ILE A 246 -4.23 -13.94 -20.47
CA ILE A 246 -3.69 -12.68 -19.98
C ILE A 246 -3.99 -12.54 -18.50
N LEU A 247 -2.96 -12.14 -17.73
CA LEU A 247 -3.05 -11.98 -16.29
C LEU A 247 -2.38 -10.69 -15.83
N THR A 248 -3.06 -9.96 -14.95
CA THR A 248 -2.53 -8.73 -14.37
C THR A 248 -2.88 -8.61 -12.88
N THR A 249 -2.51 -7.49 -12.25
CA THR A 249 -2.92 -7.18 -10.88
C THR A 249 -4.31 -6.55 -10.83
N GLU A 250 -5.01 -6.61 -9.71
CA GLU A 250 -6.28 -5.92 -9.54
C GLU A 250 -6.14 -4.39 -9.71
N LYS A 251 -5.00 -3.80 -9.28
CA LYS A 251 -4.70 -2.38 -9.49
C LYS A 251 -4.61 -2.01 -10.98
N ASP A 252 -3.91 -2.81 -11.75
CA ASP A 252 -3.77 -2.57 -13.18
C ASP A 252 -5.10 -2.78 -13.91
N TYR A 253 -5.85 -3.81 -13.54
CA TYR A 253 -7.17 -4.08 -14.10
C TYR A 253 -8.13 -2.90 -13.97
N MET A 254 -8.09 -2.15 -12.85
CA MET A 254 -8.92 -0.95 -12.65
C MET A 254 -8.57 0.22 -13.59
N ARG A 255 -7.40 0.18 -14.26
CA ARG A 255 -6.97 1.20 -15.23
C ARG A 255 -7.32 0.85 -16.67
N ILE A 256 -7.87 -0.35 -16.91
CA ILE A 256 -8.20 -0.84 -18.24
C ILE A 256 -9.63 -0.44 -18.58
N GLU A 257 -9.85 0.06 -19.78
CA GLU A 257 -11.20 0.37 -20.28
C GLU A 257 -12.09 -0.89 -20.25
N GLU A 258 -13.35 -0.74 -19.83
CA GLU A 258 -14.30 -1.83 -19.59
C GLU A 258 -14.47 -2.80 -20.79
N ASN A 259 -14.40 -2.26 -22.00
CA ASN A 259 -14.54 -3.06 -23.23
C ASN A 259 -13.44 -4.11 -23.41
N PHE A 260 -12.24 -3.90 -22.82
CA PHE A 260 -11.13 -4.86 -22.86
C PHE A 260 -11.05 -5.77 -21.65
N GLN A 261 -11.73 -5.41 -20.54
CA GLN A 261 -11.64 -6.15 -19.28
C GLN A 261 -12.10 -7.61 -19.39
N LYS A 262 -13.00 -7.92 -20.35
CA LYS A 262 -13.53 -9.28 -20.56
C LYS A 262 -12.47 -10.30 -21.00
N GLU A 263 -11.38 -9.84 -21.61
CA GLU A 263 -10.31 -10.67 -22.13
C GLU A 263 -9.09 -10.76 -21.18
N ILE A 264 -9.16 -10.07 -20.03
CA ILE A 264 -8.04 -9.93 -19.12
C ILE A 264 -8.43 -10.43 -17.74
N ASN A 265 -7.68 -11.38 -17.24
CA ASN A 265 -7.82 -11.88 -15.89
C ASN A 265 -6.96 -11.07 -14.90
N TYR A 266 -7.34 -11.06 -13.62
CA TYR A 266 -6.54 -10.42 -12.59
C TYR A 266 -6.49 -11.22 -11.30
N ILE A 267 -5.34 -11.15 -10.63
CA ILE A 267 -5.15 -11.71 -9.30
C ILE A 267 -5.65 -10.72 -8.24
N LYS A 268 -6.50 -11.23 -7.35
CA LYS A 268 -6.84 -10.59 -6.09
C LYS A 268 -5.87 -11.04 -5.01
N ILE A 269 -5.39 -10.12 -4.23
CA ILE A 269 -4.48 -10.40 -3.13
C ILE A 269 -5.08 -9.97 -1.79
N ASN A 270 -4.73 -10.72 -0.75
CA ASN A 270 -4.93 -10.33 0.64
C ASN A 270 -3.55 -10.17 1.30
N LEU A 271 -3.43 -9.22 2.22
CA LEU A 271 -2.25 -9.08 3.03
C LEU A 271 -2.36 -10.00 4.26
N LYS A 272 -1.49 -11.02 4.34
CA LYS A 272 -1.28 -11.79 5.55
C LYS A 272 -0.31 -11.02 6.45
N ILE A 273 -0.61 -10.92 7.72
CA ILE A 273 0.26 -10.30 8.74
C ILE A 273 0.43 -11.35 9.84
N ASP A 274 1.68 -11.68 10.18
CA ASP A 274 1.97 -12.76 11.12
C ASP A 274 1.52 -12.41 12.56
N GLN A 275 1.73 -11.15 12.98
CA GLN A 275 1.39 -10.66 14.32
C GLN A 275 0.09 -9.84 14.33
N LEU A 276 -0.94 -10.32 13.64
CA LEU A 276 -2.20 -9.58 13.47
C LEU A 276 -2.90 -9.28 14.80
N ASP A 277 -2.84 -10.20 15.76
CA ASP A 277 -3.48 -10.05 17.06
C ASP A 277 -2.85 -8.92 17.88
N GLU A 278 -1.53 -8.68 17.75
CA GLU A 278 -0.89 -7.54 18.39
C GLU A 278 -1.41 -6.21 17.85
N ILE A 279 -1.62 -6.12 16.53
CA ILE A 279 -2.19 -4.93 15.88
C ILE A 279 -3.62 -4.71 16.38
N ASN A 280 -4.44 -5.77 16.39
CA ASN A 280 -5.81 -5.69 16.87
C ASN A 280 -5.89 -5.24 18.33
N ASN A 281 -5.05 -5.79 19.19
CA ASN A 281 -4.99 -5.43 20.61
C ASN A 281 -4.56 -3.96 20.81
N LYS A 282 -3.59 -3.47 20.03
CA LYS A 282 -3.18 -2.05 20.07
C LYS A 282 -4.33 -1.12 19.69
N ILE A 283 -5.09 -1.45 18.64
CA ILE A 283 -6.20 -0.63 18.16
C ILE A 283 -7.37 -0.69 19.15
N LYS A 284 -7.66 -1.86 19.70
CA LYS A 284 -8.70 -2.03 20.75
C LYS A 284 -8.39 -1.16 21.97
N LYS A 285 -7.17 -1.24 22.51
CA LYS A 285 -6.73 -0.40 23.64
C LYS A 285 -6.85 1.09 23.33
N LEU A 286 -6.51 1.52 22.11
CA LEU A 286 -6.68 2.90 21.68
C LEU A 286 -8.16 3.30 21.70
N TYR A 287 -9.05 2.47 21.19
CA TYR A 287 -10.48 2.77 21.16
C TYR A 287 -11.09 2.85 22.55
N GLU A 288 -10.65 2.02 23.48
CA GLU A 288 -11.12 1.99 24.88
C GLU A 288 -10.58 3.16 25.72
N SER A 289 -9.55 3.87 25.24
CA SER A 289 -8.91 4.99 25.95
C SER A 289 -9.43 6.37 25.57
N ILE A 290 -10.37 6.46 24.62
CA ILE A 290 -11.01 7.70 24.14
C ILE A 290 -12.47 7.73 24.52
#